data_f86f608ad49214b3568f3b5d5288d55a
#
_entry.id   f86f608ad49214b3568f3b5d5288d55a
#
_cell.length_a   1.000
_cell.length_b   1.000
_cell.length_c   1.000
_cell.angle_alpha   90.00
_cell.angle_beta   90.00
_cell.angle_gamma   90.00
#
_symmetry.space_group_name_H-M   'P 1'
#
loop_
_entity.id
_entity.type
_entity.pdbx_description
1 polymer ?
#
loop_
_entity_poly.entity_id
_entity_poly.type
_entity_poly.pdbx_seq_one_letter_code
_entity_poly.pdbx_strand_id
1 'polypeptide(L)'
;MHTDSLPRPLRLRWAERGSGWLAGAALIGLAVLAPVLTLVWWALGGDLSHWRHLATYVLPQALANTAALLAGVGVLVTLLGTGAAWLVTAYEFPSRRALTWALLLPLAVPTYIIAFAYLDLLHPIGPVQGAIRALLGYDSPRQFRLPDLRSIYGAIFVLGFVLYPYVYLSTRVMFMTQAASLLEAARTLGAGRYAVFFRVALPLARPAIVVGVSLALLETLNDIGASEFLGVQTLTV
;
A
#
# COMPACT_ATOMS: atom_id res chain seq x y z
N MET A 1 24.77 -50.34 47.66
CA MET A 1 25.56 -49.20 47.22
C MET A 1 25.44 -49.12 45.70
N HIS A 2 24.39 -48.46 45.18
CA HIS A 2 24.15 -48.24 43.75
C HIS A 2 24.69 -46.86 43.40
N THR A 3 25.73 -46.85 42.59
CA THR A 3 26.29 -45.59 42.02
C THR A 3 25.51 -45.25 40.80
N ASP A 4 24.71 -44.21 40.90
CA ASP A 4 23.98 -43.57 39.82
C ASP A 4 24.91 -43.16 38.69
N SER A 5 24.78 -43.78 37.54
CA SER A 5 25.38 -43.34 36.28
C SER A 5 24.51 -42.19 35.67
N LEU A 6 24.96 -40.96 35.92
CA LEU A 6 24.37 -39.80 35.26
C LEU A 6 24.47 -39.95 33.72
N PRO A 7 23.42 -39.67 32.96
CA PRO A 7 23.43 -39.76 31.52
C PRO A 7 24.44 -38.73 30.99
N ARG A 8 25.38 -39.17 30.15
CA ARG A 8 26.37 -38.31 29.45
C ARG A 8 25.59 -37.31 28.62
N PRO A 9 25.93 -36.00 28.69
CA PRO A 9 25.30 -35.00 27.83
C PRO A 9 25.50 -35.40 26.38
N LEU A 10 24.41 -35.43 25.63
CA LEU A 10 24.37 -35.59 24.18
C LEU A 10 25.18 -34.44 23.56
N ARG A 11 26.48 -34.67 23.38
CA ARG A 11 27.27 -33.78 22.54
C ARG A 11 26.74 -33.92 21.12
N LEU A 12 26.02 -32.91 20.70
CA LEU A 12 25.53 -32.78 19.33
C LEU A 12 26.75 -32.86 18.38
N ARG A 13 26.89 -34.01 17.70
CA ARG A 13 27.95 -34.25 16.69
C ARG A 13 27.61 -33.52 15.39
N TRP A 14 27.38 -32.21 15.47
CA TRP A 14 27.13 -31.35 14.31
C TRP A 14 28.38 -30.93 13.57
N ALA A 15 29.56 -31.16 14.15
CA ALA A 15 30.81 -30.63 13.63
C ALA A 15 31.42 -31.41 12.44
N GLU A 16 31.01 -32.65 12.19
CA GLU A 16 31.70 -33.48 11.15
C GLU A 16 30.87 -33.67 9.86
N ARG A 17 29.60 -33.32 9.85
CA ARG A 17 28.78 -33.31 8.63
C ARG A 17 28.41 -31.90 8.12
N GLY A 18 28.92 -30.86 8.78
CA GLY A 18 28.50 -29.48 8.56
C GLY A 18 29.22 -28.73 7.43
N SER A 19 30.37 -29.21 6.95
CA SER A 19 31.17 -28.41 5.99
C SER A 19 30.44 -28.23 4.64
N GLY A 20 29.76 -29.23 4.15
CA GLY A 20 28.99 -29.13 2.89
C GLY A 20 27.77 -28.20 3.00
N TRP A 21 27.06 -28.29 4.12
CA TRP A 21 25.91 -27.41 4.37
C TRP A 21 26.33 -25.96 4.64
N LEU A 22 27.41 -25.77 5.37
CA LEU A 22 28.02 -24.45 5.59
C LEU A 22 28.52 -23.84 4.28
N ALA A 23 29.19 -24.64 3.44
CA ALA A 23 29.64 -24.21 2.12
C ALA A 23 28.43 -23.85 1.22
N GLY A 24 27.37 -24.66 1.21
CA GLY A 24 26.15 -24.37 0.48
C GLY A 24 25.45 -23.09 0.98
N ALA A 25 25.30 -22.94 2.29
CA ALA A 25 24.72 -21.75 2.87
C ALA A 25 25.56 -20.49 2.60
N ALA A 26 26.89 -20.60 2.68
CA ALA A 26 27.79 -19.50 2.35
C ALA A 26 27.70 -19.11 0.86
N LEU A 27 27.59 -20.09 -0.02
CA LEU A 27 27.47 -19.85 -1.46
C LEU A 27 26.14 -19.16 -1.79
N ILE A 28 25.03 -19.59 -1.19
CA ILE A 28 23.74 -18.94 -1.32
C ILE A 28 23.81 -17.52 -0.71
N GLY A 29 24.40 -17.37 0.46
CA GLY A 29 24.59 -16.06 1.09
C GLY A 29 25.39 -15.10 0.23
N LEU A 30 26.50 -15.57 -0.37
CA LEU A 30 27.30 -14.80 -1.31
C LEU A 30 26.51 -14.43 -2.58
N ALA A 31 25.74 -15.37 -3.14
CA ALA A 31 24.92 -15.11 -4.31
C ALA A 31 23.85 -14.04 -4.03
N VAL A 32 23.24 -14.05 -2.85
CA VAL A 32 22.24 -13.03 -2.42
C VAL A 32 22.91 -11.69 -2.11
N LEU A 33 24.11 -11.71 -1.54
CA LEU A 33 24.85 -10.49 -1.19
C LEU A 33 25.57 -9.86 -2.40
N ALA A 34 25.90 -10.64 -3.44
CA ALA A 34 26.67 -10.17 -4.59
C ALA A 34 26.06 -8.92 -5.26
N PRO A 35 24.72 -8.85 -5.56
CA PRO A 35 24.13 -7.64 -6.11
C PRO A 35 24.28 -6.42 -5.19
N VAL A 36 24.08 -6.61 -3.88
CA VAL A 36 24.20 -5.54 -2.88
C VAL A 36 25.64 -5.04 -2.79
N LEU A 37 26.61 -5.97 -2.73
CA LEU A 37 28.02 -5.63 -2.71
C LEU A 37 28.47 -4.90 -3.98
N THR A 38 27.95 -5.31 -5.14
CA THR A 38 28.19 -4.64 -6.41
C THR A 38 27.69 -3.20 -6.39
N LEU A 39 26.47 -2.97 -5.90
CA LEU A 39 25.91 -1.62 -5.76
C LEU A 39 26.73 -0.75 -4.80
N VAL A 40 27.14 -1.32 -3.65
CA VAL A 40 28.00 -0.61 -2.70
C VAL A 40 29.37 -0.27 -3.32
N TRP A 41 29.97 -1.21 -4.05
CA TRP A 41 31.23 -0.98 -4.76
C TRP A 41 31.11 0.17 -5.78
N TRP A 42 30.06 0.16 -6.59
CA TRP A 42 29.80 1.24 -7.56
C TRP A 42 29.51 2.58 -6.88
N ALA A 43 28.78 2.56 -5.77
CA ALA A 43 28.48 3.76 -5.01
C ALA A 43 29.74 4.40 -4.40
N LEU A 44 30.67 3.58 -3.91
CA LEU A 44 31.94 4.04 -3.32
C LEU A 44 32.96 4.48 -4.38
N GLY A 45 32.88 3.92 -5.60
CA GLY A 45 33.77 4.27 -6.73
C GLY A 45 33.27 5.45 -7.57
N GLY A 46 32.09 5.99 -7.26
CA GLY A 46 31.49 7.10 -7.99
C GLY A 46 32.19 8.43 -7.74
N ASP A 47 32.20 9.29 -8.76
CA ASP A 47 32.73 10.66 -8.66
C ASP A 47 31.86 11.49 -7.69
N LEU A 48 32.50 12.15 -6.72
CA LEU A 48 31.84 13.03 -5.73
C LEU A 48 31.02 14.16 -6.37
N SER A 49 31.37 14.56 -7.59
CA SER A 49 30.62 15.57 -8.35
C SER A 49 29.20 15.12 -8.66
N HIS A 50 29.01 13.86 -9.03
CA HIS A 50 27.69 13.26 -9.28
C HIS A 50 26.83 13.21 -8.01
N TRP A 51 27.43 12.83 -6.88
CA TRP A 51 26.75 12.82 -5.58
C TRP A 51 26.28 14.21 -5.17
N ARG A 52 27.11 15.22 -5.38
CA ARG A 52 26.77 16.60 -5.07
C ARG A 52 25.60 17.10 -5.95
N HIS A 53 25.61 16.77 -7.23
CA HIS A 53 24.52 17.11 -8.15
C HIS A 53 23.21 16.43 -7.74
N LEU A 54 23.24 15.12 -7.48
CA LEU A 54 22.08 14.36 -7.02
C LEU A 54 21.52 14.91 -5.70
N ALA A 55 22.38 15.16 -4.72
CA ALA A 55 21.97 15.66 -3.42
C ALA A 55 21.36 17.07 -3.48
N THR A 56 21.83 17.90 -4.41
CA THR A 56 21.40 19.30 -4.50
C THR A 56 20.12 19.48 -5.33
N TYR A 57 19.99 18.74 -6.43
CA TYR A 57 18.94 19.00 -7.42
C TYR A 57 17.89 17.89 -7.54
N VAL A 58 18.28 16.63 -7.38
CA VAL A 58 17.37 15.49 -7.59
C VAL A 58 16.73 15.04 -6.29
N LEU A 59 17.53 14.81 -5.27
CA LEU A 59 17.08 14.22 -4.00
C LEU A 59 16.03 15.06 -3.27
N PRO A 60 16.14 16.41 -3.16
CA PRO A 60 15.11 17.19 -2.48
C PRO A 60 13.75 17.12 -3.17
N GLN A 61 13.74 17.16 -4.51
CA GLN A 61 12.52 17.05 -5.30
C GLN A 61 11.89 15.67 -5.18
N ALA A 62 12.70 14.61 -5.31
CA ALA A 62 12.24 13.23 -5.17
C ALA A 62 11.70 12.95 -3.77
N LEU A 63 12.36 13.45 -2.71
CA LEU A 63 11.88 13.38 -1.33
C LEU A 63 10.53 14.08 -1.15
N ALA A 64 10.40 15.31 -1.66
CA ALA A 64 9.17 16.08 -1.56
C ALA A 64 8.01 15.36 -2.28
N ASN A 65 8.26 14.87 -3.50
CA ASN A 65 7.26 14.11 -4.27
C ASN A 65 6.87 12.82 -3.56
N THR A 66 7.84 12.07 -3.04
CA THR A 66 7.58 10.83 -2.29
C THR A 66 6.75 11.11 -1.04
N ALA A 67 7.13 12.12 -0.26
CA ALA A 67 6.38 12.50 0.94
C ALA A 67 4.94 12.93 0.62
N ALA A 68 4.76 13.75 -0.41
CA ALA A 68 3.45 14.19 -0.86
C ALA A 68 2.59 13.03 -1.39
N LEU A 69 3.20 12.10 -2.17
CA LEU A 69 2.53 10.91 -2.67
C LEU A 69 2.07 10.01 -1.51
N LEU A 70 2.97 9.69 -0.58
CA LEU A 70 2.65 8.85 0.58
C LEU A 70 1.57 9.48 1.46
N ALA A 71 1.67 10.79 1.73
CA ALA A 71 0.66 11.51 2.51
C ALA A 71 -0.71 11.47 1.82
N GLY A 72 -0.75 11.78 0.52
CA GLY A 72 -1.98 11.79 -0.26
C GLY A 72 -2.62 10.41 -0.38
N VAL A 73 -1.84 9.40 -0.74
CA VAL A 73 -2.30 8.00 -0.80
C VAL A 73 -2.75 7.54 0.59
N GLY A 74 -1.96 7.79 1.63
CA GLY A 74 -2.29 7.40 3.01
C GLY A 74 -3.63 7.97 3.49
N VAL A 75 -3.90 9.24 3.21
CA VAL A 75 -5.20 9.85 3.50
C VAL A 75 -6.32 9.19 2.71
N LEU A 76 -6.14 9.03 1.40
CA LEU A 76 -7.16 8.50 0.51
C LEU A 76 -7.52 7.05 0.83
N VAL A 77 -6.52 6.16 1.03
CA VAL A 77 -6.76 4.76 1.39
C VAL A 77 -7.40 4.62 2.77
N THR A 78 -7.05 5.51 3.71
CA THR A 78 -7.67 5.54 5.04
C THR A 78 -9.14 5.88 4.95
N LEU A 79 -9.49 6.94 4.23
CA LEU A 79 -10.87 7.37 4.07
C LEU A 79 -11.71 6.32 3.34
N LEU A 80 -11.25 5.86 2.18
CA LEU A 80 -11.97 4.88 1.36
C LEU A 80 -12.05 3.53 2.05
N GLY A 81 -10.93 3.00 2.54
CA GLY A 81 -10.87 1.68 3.16
C GLY A 81 -11.67 1.60 4.46
N THR A 82 -11.47 2.56 5.37
CA THR A 82 -12.19 2.60 6.65
C THR A 82 -13.69 2.88 6.43
N GLY A 83 -14.02 3.82 5.54
CA GLY A 83 -15.41 4.15 5.22
C GLY A 83 -16.15 2.97 4.60
N ALA A 84 -15.56 2.31 3.60
CA ALA A 84 -16.13 1.13 2.97
C ALA A 84 -16.27 -0.03 3.96
N ALA A 85 -15.26 -0.28 4.80
CA ALA A 85 -15.29 -1.32 5.84
C ALA A 85 -16.43 -1.09 6.83
N TRP A 86 -16.62 0.15 7.28
CA TRP A 86 -17.71 0.50 8.17
C TRP A 86 -19.08 0.31 7.52
N LEU A 87 -19.26 0.80 6.28
CA LEU A 87 -20.52 0.67 5.57
C LEU A 87 -20.97 -0.78 5.41
N VAL A 88 -20.08 -1.65 4.96
CA VAL A 88 -20.43 -3.06 4.75
C VAL A 88 -20.54 -3.87 6.06
N THR A 89 -20.04 -3.35 7.18
CA THR A 89 -20.09 -4.05 8.47
C THR A 89 -21.26 -3.58 9.34
N ALA A 90 -21.49 -2.26 9.36
CA ALA A 90 -22.47 -1.64 10.26
C ALA A 90 -23.89 -1.55 9.70
N TYR A 91 -24.06 -1.67 8.37
CA TYR A 91 -25.35 -1.50 7.72
C TYR A 91 -25.74 -2.70 6.88
N GLU A 92 -27.04 -2.96 6.82
CA GLU A 92 -27.63 -3.94 5.91
C GLU A 92 -28.30 -3.21 4.75
N PHE A 93 -27.94 -3.60 3.52
CA PHE A 93 -28.48 -3.04 2.29
C PHE A 93 -28.46 -4.09 1.17
N PRO A 94 -29.30 -3.90 0.13
CA PRO A 94 -29.29 -4.78 -1.04
C PRO A 94 -27.87 -4.87 -1.63
N SER A 95 -27.47 -6.06 -2.08
CA SER A 95 -26.17 -6.33 -2.69
C SER A 95 -24.93 -6.19 -1.75
N ARG A 96 -25.11 -6.02 -0.42
CA ARG A 96 -24.02 -5.94 0.54
C ARG A 96 -23.00 -7.07 0.35
N ARG A 97 -23.46 -8.33 0.16
CA ARG A 97 -22.57 -9.49 -0.02
C ARG A 97 -21.70 -9.35 -1.28
N ALA A 98 -22.32 -8.95 -2.39
CA ALA A 98 -21.59 -8.73 -3.64
C ALA A 98 -20.58 -7.58 -3.50
N LEU A 99 -20.99 -6.46 -2.90
CA LEU A 99 -20.12 -5.30 -2.68
C LEU A 99 -18.94 -5.63 -1.77
N THR A 100 -19.14 -6.45 -0.75
CA THR A 100 -18.07 -6.89 0.14
C THR A 100 -16.90 -7.54 -0.62
N TRP A 101 -17.18 -8.31 -1.66
CA TRP A 101 -16.15 -8.92 -2.50
C TRP A 101 -15.70 -7.99 -3.64
N ALA A 102 -16.61 -7.24 -4.21
CA ALA A 102 -16.29 -6.30 -5.28
C ALA A 102 -15.27 -5.23 -4.86
N LEU A 103 -15.32 -4.79 -3.60
CA LEU A 103 -14.36 -3.85 -3.03
C LEU A 103 -12.91 -4.40 -2.96
N LEU A 104 -12.71 -5.69 -3.17
CA LEU A 104 -11.39 -6.33 -3.23
C LEU A 104 -10.86 -6.46 -4.66
N LEU A 105 -11.70 -6.26 -5.68
CA LEU A 105 -11.31 -6.44 -7.08
C LEU A 105 -10.07 -5.64 -7.50
N PRO A 106 -9.82 -4.41 -7.01
CA PRO A 106 -8.60 -3.70 -7.37
C PRO A 106 -7.31 -4.46 -7.05
N LEU A 107 -7.28 -5.28 -6.00
CA LEU A 107 -6.10 -6.10 -5.67
C LEU A 107 -5.86 -7.27 -6.63
N ALA A 108 -6.85 -7.65 -7.44
CA ALA A 108 -6.71 -8.74 -8.39
C ALA A 108 -5.96 -8.35 -9.67
N VAL A 109 -5.77 -7.05 -9.89
CA VAL A 109 -5.13 -6.52 -11.10
C VAL A 109 -3.85 -5.78 -10.72
N PRO A 110 -2.71 -6.04 -11.39
CA PRO A 110 -1.49 -5.29 -11.17
C PRO A 110 -1.69 -3.78 -11.32
N THR A 111 -1.13 -3.00 -10.41
CA THR A 111 -1.36 -1.56 -10.30
C THR A 111 -1.00 -0.79 -11.58
N TYR A 112 0.11 -1.15 -12.23
CA TYR A 112 0.53 -0.52 -13.50
C TYR A 112 -0.48 -0.73 -14.64
N ILE A 113 -1.17 -1.89 -14.68
CA ILE A 113 -2.23 -2.16 -15.67
C ILE A 113 -3.43 -1.26 -15.40
N ILE A 114 -3.78 -1.10 -14.13
CA ILE A 114 -4.85 -0.17 -13.74
C ILE A 114 -4.47 1.27 -14.08
N ALA A 115 -3.24 1.68 -13.78
CA ALA A 115 -2.73 3.01 -14.13
C ALA A 115 -2.82 3.26 -15.64
N PHE A 116 -2.42 2.30 -16.47
CA PHE A 116 -2.58 2.37 -17.92
C PHE A 116 -4.05 2.52 -18.33
N ALA A 117 -4.93 1.68 -17.79
CA ALA A 117 -6.36 1.72 -18.12
C ALA A 117 -7.00 3.06 -17.73
N TYR A 118 -6.65 3.64 -16.57
CA TYR A 118 -7.11 4.96 -16.16
C TYR A 118 -6.59 6.09 -17.08
N LEU A 119 -5.32 6.01 -17.50
CA LEU A 119 -4.74 6.98 -18.43
C LEU A 119 -5.45 6.94 -19.78
N ASP A 120 -5.76 5.76 -20.30
CA ASP A 120 -6.47 5.59 -21.56
C ASP A 120 -7.94 6.03 -21.44
N LEU A 121 -8.63 5.56 -20.40
CA LEU A 121 -10.03 5.86 -20.15
C LEU A 121 -10.31 7.36 -19.95
N LEU A 122 -9.43 8.03 -19.19
CA LEU A 122 -9.55 9.46 -18.86
C LEU A 122 -8.70 10.35 -19.78
N HIS A 123 -8.17 9.81 -20.88
CA HIS A 123 -7.45 10.58 -21.87
C HIS A 123 -8.32 11.72 -22.43
N PRO A 124 -7.74 12.90 -22.77
CA PRO A 124 -8.52 14.02 -23.32
C PRO A 124 -9.38 13.69 -24.54
N ILE A 125 -8.94 12.74 -25.36
CA ILE A 125 -9.70 12.24 -26.53
C ILE A 125 -10.40 10.91 -26.19
N GLY A 126 -10.28 10.41 -24.96
CA GLY A 126 -10.82 9.14 -24.52
C GLY A 126 -12.34 9.17 -24.35
N PRO A 127 -12.94 7.98 -24.13
CA PRO A 127 -14.41 7.81 -24.14
C PRO A 127 -15.10 8.58 -23.00
N VAL A 128 -14.50 8.65 -21.81
CA VAL A 128 -15.11 9.33 -20.65
C VAL A 128 -15.20 10.83 -20.87
N GLN A 129 -14.09 11.47 -21.24
CA GLN A 129 -14.12 12.92 -21.50
C GLN A 129 -14.94 13.25 -22.75
N GLY A 130 -14.97 12.37 -23.75
CA GLY A 130 -15.86 12.47 -24.90
C GLY A 130 -17.35 12.47 -24.50
N ALA A 131 -17.76 11.51 -23.67
CA ALA A 131 -19.12 11.43 -23.15
C ALA A 131 -19.49 12.66 -22.30
N ILE A 132 -18.61 13.12 -21.41
CA ILE A 132 -18.85 14.32 -20.61
C ILE A 132 -19.01 15.55 -21.51
N ARG A 133 -18.17 15.71 -22.52
CA ARG A 133 -18.31 16.83 -23.48
C ARG A 133 -19.63 16.78 -24.23
N ALA A 134 -20.02 15.61 -24.71
CA ALA A 134 -21.30 15.44 -25.41
C ALA A 134 -22.47 15.80 -24.51
N LEU A 135 -22.45 15.43 -23.22
CA LEU A 135 -23.50 15.80 -22.25
C LEU A 135 -23.54 17.30 -21.95
N LEU A 136 -22.37 17.95 -21.96
CA LEU A 136 -22.25 19.39 -21.68
C LEU A 136 -22.40 20.28 -22.93
N GLY A 137 -22.55 19.69 -24.12
CA GLY A 137 -22.67 20.42 -25.39
C GLY A 137 -21.34 21.01 -25.89
N TYR A 138 -20.21 20.40 -25.53
CA TYR A 138 -18.88 20.81 -25.97
C TYR A 138 -18.38 19.91 -27.12
N ASP A 139 -17.79 20.52 -28.16
CA ASP A 139 -17.34 19.80 -29.36
C ASP A 139 -15.84 19.50 -29.33
N SER A 140 -15.07 20.12 -28.45
CA SER A 140 -13.62 19.99 -28.49
C SER A 140 -12.96 19.86 -27.10
N PRO A 141 -11.80 19.16 -27.01
CA PRO A 141 -10.99 19.07 -25.78
C PRO A 141 -10.47 20.40 -25.24
N ARG A 142 -10.53 21.48 -26.05
CA ARG A 142 -10.14 22.83 -25.61
C ARG A 142 -11.20 23.49 -24.74
N GLN A 143 -12.47 23.09 -24.88
CA GLN A 143 -13.58 23.66 -24.11
C GLN A 143 -13.76 22.99 -22.75
N PHE A 144 -13.44 21.68 -22.67
CA PHE A 144 -13.47 20.94 -21.42
C PHE A 144 -12.39 19.85 -21.42
N ARG A 145 -11.55 19.89 -20.39
CA ARG A 145 -10.52 18.90 -20.15
C ARG A 145 -10.39 18.63 -18.65
N LEU A 146 -10.40 17.38 -18.25
CA LEU A 146 -10.03 16.98 -16.90
C LEU A 146 -8.52 17.20 -16.65
N PRO A 147 -8.10 17.38 -15.39
CA PRO A 147 -6.70 17.46 -15.03
C PRO A 147 -5.91 16.24 -15.55
N ASP A 148 -4.65 16.47 -15.89
CA ASP A 148 -3.81 15.39 -16.39
C ASP A 148 -3.51 14.39 -15.26
N LEU A 149 -3.74 13.11 -15.55
CA LEU A 149 -3.40 12.02 -14.64
C LEU A 149 -1.90 11.79 -14.51
N ARG A 150 -1.11 12.22 -15.49
CA ARG A 150 0.35 12.23 -15.38
C ARG A 150 0.81 13.39 -14.50
N SER A 151 0.48 13.25 -13.23
CA SER A 151 0.78 14.23 -12.18
C SER A 151 0.75 13.55 -10.81
N ILE A 152 1.31 14.20 -9.81
CA ILE A 152 1.28 13.70 -8.44
C ILE A 152 -0.16 13.50 -7.92
N TYR A 153 -1.09 14.35 -8.32
CA TYR A 153 -2.50 14.22 -7.95
C TYR A 153 -3.17 13.02 -8.62
N GLY A 154 -2.85 12.78 -9.89
CA GLY A 154 -3.30 11.59 -10.62
C GLY A 154 -2.72 10.31 -10.02
N ALA A 155 -1.45 10.32 -9.63
CA ALA A 155 -0.82 9.20 -8.95
C ALA A 155 -1.48 8.91 -7.59
N ILE A 156 -1.73 9.93 -6.76
CA ILE A 156 -2.47 9.80 -5.51
C ILE A 156 -3.86 9.20 -5.75
N PHE A 157 -4.57 9.69 -6.77
CA PHE A 157 -5.89 9.18 -7.13
C PHE A 157 -5.83 7.70 -7.53
N VAL A 158 -5.02 7.36 -8.51
CA VAL A 158 -4.93 5.98 -9.03
C VAL A 158 -4.47 5.01 -7.94
N LEU A 159 -3.34 5.29 -7.29
CA LEU A 159 -2.79 4.42 -6.24
C LEU A 159 -3.75 4.33 -5.04
N GLY A 160 -4.39 5.42 -4.66
CA GLY A 160 -5.37 5.42 -3.57
C GLY A 160 -6.59 4.53 -3.87
N PHE A 161 -7.11 4.58 -5.11
CA PHE A 161 -8.23 3.73 -5.54
C PHE A 161 -7.84 2.28 -5.82
N VAL A 162 -6.58 1.97 -5.99
CA VAL A 162 -6.08 0.59 -6.14
C VAL A 162 -5.72 -0.02 -4.80
N LEU A 163 -5.12 0.74 -3.88
CA LEU A 163 -4.53 0.23 -2.65
C LEU A 163 -5.45 0.35 -1.41
N TYR A 164 -6.61 1.05 -1.50
CA TYR A 164 -7.54 1.13 -0.37
C TYR A 164 -7.99 -0.24 0.18
N PRO A 165 -8.03 -1.34 -0.59
CA PRO A 165 -8.47 -2.62 -0.06
C PRO A 165 -7.56 -3.18 1.04
N TYR A 166 -6.29 -2.77 1.14
CA TYR A 166 -5.43 -3.13 2.26
C TYR A 166 -6.00 -2.61 3.59
N VAL A 167 -6.43 -1.34 3.59
CA VAL A 167 -7.07 -0.72 4.76
C VAL A 167 -8.48 -1.28 4.96
N TYR A 168 -9.21 -1.51 3.87
CA TYR A 168 -10.54 -2.11 3.92
C TYR A 168 -10.54 -3.48 4.61
N LEU A 169 -9.64 -4.39 4.20
CA LEU A 169 -9.56 -5.73 4.75
C LEU A 169 -9.22 -5.73 6.25
N SER A 170 -8.15 -5.06 6.63
CA SER A 170 -7.70 -5.02 8.02
C SER A 170 -8.73 -4.37 8.93
N THR A 171 -9.31 -3.26 8.51
CA THR A 171 -10.32 -2.52 9.28
C THR A 171 -11.65 -3.28 9.34
N ARG A 172 -12.06 -3.93 8.25
CA ARG A 172 -13.28 -4.74 8.21
C ARG A 172 -13.20 -5.92 9.19
N VAL A 173 -12.09 -6.64 9.23
CA VAL A 173 -11.89 -7.73 10.20
C VAL A 173 -12.01 -7.19 11.62
N MET A 174 -11.40 -6.05 11.91
CA MET A 174 -11.49 -5.42 13.23
C MET A 174 -12.92 -5.03 13.58
N PHE A 175 -13.69 -4.42 12.67
CA PHE A 175 -15.10 -4.07 12.92
C PHE A 175 -15.97 -5.31 13.14
N MET A 176 -15.68 -6.44 12.47
CA MET A 176 -16.42 -7.67 12.66
C MET A 176 -16.11 -8.35 14.00
N THR A 177 -14.91 -8.16 14.53
CA THR A 177 -14.45 -8.77 15.80
C THR A 177 -14.72 -7.88 17.01
N GLN A 178 -15.08 -6.61 16.80
CA GLN A 178 -15.51 -5.75 17.90
C GLN A 178 -16.74 -6.36 18.59
N ALA A 179 -16.68 -6.38 19.92
CA ALA A 179 -17.80 -6.91 20.70
C ALA A 179 -19.08 -6.12 20.41
N ALA A 180 -20.09 -6.78 19.88
CA ALA A 180 -21.39 -6.18 19.60
C ALA A 180 -21.96 -5.45 20.83
N SER A 181 -21.71 -6.03 22.01
CA SER A 181 -22.09 -5.45 23.30
C SER A 181 -21.58 -4.03 23.55
N LEU A 182 -20.38 -3.68 23.06
CA LEU A 182 -19.85 -2.31 23.21
C LEU A 182 -20.62 -1.30 22.34
N LEU A 183 -20.94 -1.69 21.11
CA LEU A 183 -21.72 -0.85 20.19
C LEU A 183 -23.18 -0.73 20.64
N GLU A 184 -23.75 -1.81 21.16
CA GLU A 184 -25.10 -1.83 21.73
C GLU A 184 -25.18 -1.01 23.02
N ALA A 185 -24.23 -1.16 23.94
CA ALA A 185 -24.15 -0.35 25.15
C ALA A 185 -24.04 1.16 24.85
N ALA A 186 -23.24 1.53 23.85
CA ALA A 186 -23.17 2.93 23.42
C ALA A 186 -24.53 3.44 22.89
N ARG A 187 -25.26 2.61 22.14
CA ARG A 187 -26.60 2.93 21.62
C ARG A 187 -27.65 3.04 22.73
N THR A 188 -27.62 2.14 23.72
CA THR A 188 -28.56 2.20 24.87
C THR A 188 -28.30 3.41 25.74
N LEU A 189 -27.08 3.91 25.79
CA LEU A 189 -26.70 5.18 26.43
C LEU A 189 -27.04 6.42 25.60
N GLY A 190 -27.78 6.26 24.48
CA GLY A 190 -28.26 7.36 23.64
C GLY A 190 -27.26 7.86 22.59
N ALA A 191 -26.16 7.14 22.36
CA ALA A 191 -25.21 7.54 21.33
C ALA A 191 -25.83 7.35 19.91
N GLY A 192 -25.92 8.44 19.15
CA GLY A 192 -26.33 8.42 17.76
C GLY A 192 -25.28 7.70 16.88
N ARG A 193 -25.67 7.34 15.64
CA ARG A 193 -24.83 6.55 14.71
C ARG A 193 -23.44 7.14 14.45
N TYR A 194 -23.33 8.45 14.35
CA TYR A 194 -22.05 9.14 14.18
C TYR A 194 -21.17 9.08 15.43
N ALA A 195 -21.79 9.22 16.62
CA ALA A 195 -21.07 9.10 17.87
C ALA A 195 -20.53 7.69 18.09
N VAL A 196 -21.29 6.66 17.76
CA VAL A 196 -20.87 5.24 17.81
C VAL A 196 -19.67 5.04 16.88
N PHE A 197 -19.70 5.56 15.65
CA PHE A 197 -18.58 5.42 14.73
C PHE A 197 -17.33 6.16 15.23
N PHE A 198 -17.41 7.48 15.45
CA PHE A 198 -16.23 8.29 15.73
C PHE A 198 -15.67 8.14 17.16
N ARG A 199 -16.54 7.82 18.14
CA ARG A 199 -16.13 7.73 19.56
C ARG A 199 -15.88 6.30 20.04
N VAL A 200 -16.38 5.29 19.36
CA VAL A 200 -16.25 3.88 19.78
C VAL A 200 -15.56 3.05 18.71
N ALA A 201 -16.19 2.86 17.55
CA ALA A 201 -15.71 1.90 16.55
C ALA A 201 -14.37 2.31 15.96
N LEU A 202 -14.23 3.56 15.51
CA LEU A 202 -13.02 4.09 14.88
C LEU A 202 -11.80 4.10 15.81
N PRO A 203 -11.88 4.56 17.08
CA PRO A 203 -10.77 4.47 18.02
C PRO A 203 -10.29 3.03 18.28
N LEU A 204 -11.21 2.08 18.39
CA LEU A 204 -10.89 0.67 18.58
C LEU A 204 -10.24 0.06 17.31
N ALA A 205 -10.58 0.56 16.13
CA ALA A 205 -10.04 0.08 14.88
C ALA A 205 -8.68 0.72 14.51
N ARG A 206 -8.20 1.71 15.25
CA ARG A 206 -6.93 2.40 14.95
C ARG A 206 -5.74 1.48 14.66
N PRO A 207 -5.47 0.42 15.46
CA PRO A 207 -4.34 -0.47 15.18
C PRO A 207 -4.46 -1.16 13.81
N ALA A 208 -5.68 -1.62 13.45
CA ALA A 208 -5.93 -2.26 12.17
C ALA A 208 -5.81 -1.29 10.99
N ILE A 209 -6.27 -0.05 11.18
CA ILE A 209 -6.12 1.03 10.19
C ILE A 209 -4.64 1.31 9.95
N VAL A 210 -3.84 1.46 11.01
CA VAL A 210 -2.39 1.70 10.92
C VAL A 210 -1.71 0.59 10.14
N VAL A 211 -2.02 -0.68 10.44
CA VAL A 211 -1.46 -1.83 9.71
C VAL A 211 -1.85 -1.78 8.23
N GLY A 212 -3.12 -1.56 7.91
CA GLY A 212 -3.59 -1.47 6.54
C GLY A 212 -2.94 -0.32 5.76
N VAL A 213 -2.83 0.85 6.38
CA VAL A 213 -2.17 2.02 5.81
C VAL A 213 -0.69 1.74 5.58
N SER A 214 0.01 1.15 6.56
CA SER A 214 1.43 0.81 6.42
C SER A 214 1.68 -0.12 5.23
N LEU A 215 0.82 -1.13 5.04
CA LEU A 215 0.90 -2.03 3.89
C LEU A 215 0.66 -1.29 2.57
N ALA A 216 -0.36 -0.44 2.49
CA ALA A 216 -0.64 0.36 1.30
C ALA A 216 0.51 1.32 0.97
N LEU A 217 1.12 1.95 1.97
CA LEU A 217 2.26 2.85 1.78
C LEU A 217 3.53 2.10 1.35
N LEU A 218 3.79 0.91 1.90
CA LEU A 218 4.87 0.04 1.45
C LEU A 218 4.68 -0.35 -0.01
N GLU A 219 3.46 -0.72 -0.40
CA GLU A 219 3.14 -1.04 -1.79
C GLU A 219 3.32 0.19 -2.70
N THR A 220 2.87 1.37 -2.26
CA THR A 220 3.10 2.64 -2.98
C THR A 220 4.58 2.91 -3.24
N LEU A 221 5.47 2.62 -2.27
CA LEU A 221 6.91 2.79 -2.42
C LEU A 221 7.53 1.75 -3.36
N ASN A 222 7.01 0.53 -3.35
CA ASN A 222 7.51 -0.57 -4.17
C ASN A 222 7.00 -0.52 -5.61
N ASP A 223 5.94 0.24 -5.88
CA ASP A 223 5.33 0.34 -7.21
C ASP A 223 6.03 1.38 -8.09
N ILE A 224 7.25 1.03 -8.50
CA ILE A 224 8.06 1.83 -9.43
C ILE A 224 7.32 1.98 -10.76
N GLY A 225 6.71 0.89 -11.26
CA GLY A 225 6.05 0.87 -12.55
C GLY A 225 4.87 1.85 -12.66
N ALA A 226 4.00 1.90 -11.65
CA ALA A 226 2.89 2.85 -11.65
C ALA A 226 3.39 4.30 -11.50
N SER A 227 4.38 4.55 -10.64
CA SER A 227 4.94 5.89 -10.41
C SER A 227 5.61 6.43 -11.68
N GLU A 228 6.41 5.62 -12.36
CA GLU A 228 7.06 5.97 -13.63
C GLU A 228 6.02 6.22 -14.73
N PHE A 229 5.02 5.33 -14.83
CA PHE A 229 3.95 5.45 -15.83
C PHE A 229 3.13 6.72 -15.67
N LEU A 230 2.89 7.15 -14.43
CA LEU A 230 2.19 8.39 -14.07
C LEU A 230 3.11 9.62 -14.10
N GLY A 231 4.40 9.45 -14.42
CA GLY A 231 5.36 10.54 -14.58
C GLY A 231 5.75 11.22 -13.27
N VAL A 232 5.68 10.51 -12.15
CA VAL A 232 6.05 11.04 -10.83
C VAL A 232 7.44 10.56 -10.45
N GLN A 233 8.39 11.47 -10.38
CA GLN A 233 9.74 11.18 -9.89
C GLN A 233 9.72 11.05 -8.37
N THR A 234 9.83 9.81 -7.90
CA THR A 234 9.94 9.46 -6.49
C THR A 234 11.36 8.99 -6.17
N LEU A 235 11.64 8.68 -4.91
CA LEU A 235 12.92 8.11 -4.49
C LEU A 235 13.21 6.72 -5.07
N THR A 236 12.18 6.05 -5.53
CA THR A 236 12.26 4.67 -6.05
C THR A 236 12.26 4.60 -7.59
N VAL A 237 12.06 5.74 -8.26
CA VAL A 237 12.04 5.89 -9.73
C VAL A 237 13.31 6.56 -10.27
#